data_e63cd954134d6be2305b7c9a418ebad7
#
_entry.id   e63cd954134d6be2305b7c9a418ebad7
#
_cell.length_a   1.000
_cell.length_b   1.000
_cell.length_c   1.000
_cell.angle_alpha   90.00
_cell.angle_beta   90.00
_cell.angle_gamma   90.00
#
_symmetry.space_group_name_H-M   'P 1'
#
loop_
_entity.id
_entity.type
_entity.pdbx_description
1 polymer ?
#
loop_
_entity_poly.entity_id
_entity_poly.type
_entity_poly.pdbx_seq_one_letter_code
_entity_poly.pdbx_strand_id
1 'polypeptide(L)'
;MSDFLKHECGVAAIRLLKPLSYFQDKYGSTLWAFNKLLILMEKQYNRGQDGAGIGCVKLNMPLGQPYLFRTRDASKDALTSIFNGQIKKLNKKVRRGLVNLKDAADIKNNFDYGGEILMGHLRYGTSGLFDEGSCHPYLRRTNWPTRTLMVLGNFNMTNTPELNQRMIERGQHPVFGTDTQTVLEEI
;
A
#
# COMPACT_ATOMS: atom_id res chain seq x y z
N MET A 1 -20.95 1.51 30.50
CA MET A 1 -21.30 2.12 29.21
C MET A 1 -20.34 1.53 28.21
N SER A 2 -20.78 0.74 27.25
CA SER A 2 -19.93 0.30 26.16
C SER A 2 -19.66 1.49 25.25
N ASP A 3 -18.41 1.85 25.04
CA ASP A 3 -18.04 2.85 24.05
C ASP A 3 -18.66 2.48 22.70
N PHE A 4 -19.30 3.46 22.05
CA PHE A 4 -19.79 3.27 20.69
C PHE A 4 -18.60 2.83 19.81
N LEU A 5 -18.77 1.72 19.08
CA LEU A 5 -17.81 1.29 18.07
C LEU A 5 -17.63 2.43 17.06
N LYS A 6 -16.56 3.19 17.22
CA LYS A 6 -16.16 4.18 16.23
C LYS A 6 -15.54 3.44 15.07
N HIS A 7 -16.04 3.69 13.88
CA HIS A 7 -15.36 3.23 12.66
C HIS A 7 -14.00 3.92 12.56
N GLU A 8 -12.98 3.15 12.26
CA GLU A 8 -11.60 3.61 12.14
C GLU A 8 -10.94 2.90 10.97
N CYS A 9 -9.89 3.50 10.40
CA CYS A 9 -9.14 2.88 9.31
C CYS A 9 -8.62 1.49 9.66
N GLY A 10 -8.65 0.58 8.69
CA GLY A 10 -8.01 -0.73 8.78
C GLY A 10 -6.57 -0.68 8.25
N VAL A 11 -5.64 -1.32 8.95
CA VAL A 11 -4.23 -1.41 8.54
C VAL A 11 -3.78 -2.86 8.52
N ALA A 12 -3.12 -3.28 7.43
CA ALA A 12 -2.55 -4.61 7.30
C ALA A 12 -1.12 -4.54 6.76
N ALA A 13 -0.24 -5.39 7.23
CA ALA A 13 1.13 -5.52 6.73
C ALA A 13 1.58 -6.98 6.73
N ILE A 14 2.32 -7.36 5.70
CA ILE A 14 2.96 -8.66 5.56
C ILE A 14 4.42 -8.43 5.19
N ARG A 15 5.34 -9.03 5.94
CA ARG A 15 6.73 -9.19 5.56
C ARG A 15 7.06 -10.66 5.40
N LEU A 16 7.46 -11.06 4.22
CA LEU A 16 7.97 -12.40 3.96
C LEU A 16 9.41 -12.50 4.47
N LEU A 17 9.68 -13.47 5.33
CA LEU A 17 11.03 -13.77 5.85
C LEU A 17 11.73 -14.86 5.02
N LYS A 18 11.04 -15.40 4.02
CA LYS A 18 11.54 -16.38 3.06
C LYS A 18 11.30 -15.86 1.65
N PRO A 19 12.09 -16.30 0.65
CA PRO A 19 11.88 -15.90 -0.74
C PRO A 19 10.54 -16.41 -1.29
N LEU A 20 10.06 -15.79 -2.37
CA LEU A 20 8.79 -16.19 -2.99
C LEU A 20 8.76 -17.65 -3.42
N SER A 21 9.93 -18.22 -3.83
CA SER A 21 10.07 -19.63 -4.18
C SER A 21 9.66 -20.57 -3.05
N TYR A 22 10.03 -20.25 -1.81
CA TYR A 22 9.57 -21.03 -0.64
C TYR A 22 8.05 -21.12 -0.55
N PHE A 23 7.33 -20.03 -0.85
CA PHE A 23 5.88 -20.02 -0.81
C PHE A 23 5.26 -20.75 -1.99
N GLN A 24 5.92 -20.72 -3.15
CA GLN A 24 5.55 -21.56 -4.29
C GLN A 24 5.68 -23.05 -3.95
N ASP A 25 6.80 -23.46 -3.36
CA ASP A 25 7.06 -24.86 -3.04
C ASP A 25 6.12 -25.37 -1.93
N LYS A 26 5.90 -24.56 -0.89
CA LYS A 26 5.13 -24.96 0.29
C LYS A 26 3.62 -24.84 0.11
N TYR A 27 3.17 -23.81 -0.60
CA TYR A 27 1.74 -23.46 -0.71
C TYR A 27 1.21 -23.47 -2.15
N GLY A 28 2.05 -23.78 -3.12
CA GLY A 28 1.68 -23.83 -4.54
C GLY A 28 1.45 -22.48 -5.19
N SER A 29 1.90 -21.36 -4.57
CA SER A 29 1.62 -20.03 -5.09
C SER A 29 2.70 -19.00 -4.78
N THR A 30 3.26 -18.40 -5.83
CA THR A 30 4.13 -17.22 -5.72
C THR A 30 3.38 -15.97 -5.27
N LEU A 31 2.04 -15.95 -5.39
CA LEU A 31 1.16 -14.84 -5.00
C LEU A 31 0.64 -14.98 -3.58
N TRP A 32 1.22 -15.88 -2.78
CA TRP A 32 0.74 -16.19 -1.43
C TRP A 32 0.56 -14.92 -0.56
N ALA A 33 1.57 -14.04 -0.52
CA ALA A 33 1.50 -12.82 0.28
C ALA A 33 0.44 -11.85 -0.22
N PHE A 34 0.31 -11.68 -1.54
CA PHE A 34 -0.72 -10.84 -2.14
C PHE A 34 -2.13 -11.31 -1.79
N ASN A 35 -2.39 -12.62 -1.89
CA ASN A 35 -3.66 -13.22 -1.51
C ASN A 35 -3.91 -13.11 0.01
N LYS A 36 -2.89 -13.25 0.84
CA LYS A 36 -3.01 -13.09 2.30
C LYS A 36 -3.30 -11.65 2.68
N LEU A 37 -2.71 -10.67 1.98
CA LEU A 37 -3.03 -9.26 2.20
C LEU A 37 -4.51 -8.98 1.95
N LEU A 38 -5.07 -9.50 0.83
CA LEU A 38 -6.50 -9.39 0.55
C LEU A 38 -7.35 -9.92 1.71
N ILE A 39 -7.07 -11.15 2.18
CA ILE A 39 -7.82 -11.77 3.28
C ILE A 39 -7.72 -10.94 4.57
N LEU A 40 -6.55 -10.39 4.89
CA LEU A 40 -6.37 -9.52 6.06
C LEU A 40 -7.18 -8.23 5.94
N MET A 41 -7.23 -7.64 4.75
CA MET A 41 -8.03 -6.44 4.49
C MET A 41 -9.52 -6.74 4.50
N GLU A 42 -9.97 -7.85 3.90
CA GLU A 42 -11.38 -8.28 3.94
C GLU A 42 -11.88 -8.48 5.39
N LYS A 43 -11.04 -9.05 6.27
CA LYS A 43 -11.39 -9.22 7.69
C LYS A 43 -11.54 -7.91 8.46
N GLN A 44 -11.00 -6.84 7.94
CA GLN A 44 -11.07 -5.48 8.52
C GLN A 44 -11.99 -4.55 7.71
N TYR A 45 -12.71 -5.06 6.70
CA TYR A 45 -13.48 -4.23 5.75
C TYR A 45 -14.54 -3.35 6.43
N ASN A 46 -15.11 -3.81 7.53
CA ASN A 46 -16.05 -3.04 8.32
C ASN A 46 -15.44 -1.83 9.04
N ARG A 47 -14.12 -1.70 9.09
CA ARG A 47 -13.43 -0.55 9.71
C ARG A 47 -13.35 0.64 8.77
N GLY A 48 -13.24 0.42 7.45
CA GLY A 48 -13.14 1.51 6.49
C GLY A 48 -13.61 1.09 5.10
N GLN A 49 -14.60 1.81 4.59
CA GLN A 49 -15.27 1.52 3.30
C GLN A 49 -15.23 2.70 2.33
N ASP A 50 -14.53 3.80 2.70
CA ASP A 50 -14.48 5.04 1.92
C ASP A 50 -13.25 5.11 1.01
N GLY A 51 -12.63 3.98 0.79
CA GLY A 51 -11.45 3.84 -0.05
C GLY A 51 -10.48 2.80 0.48
N ALA A 52 -9.55 2.42 -0.37
CA ALA A 52 -8.50 1.48 -0.03
C ALA A 52 -7.18 1.84 -0.74
N GLY A 53 -6.11 1.25 -0.27
CA GLY A 53 -4.86 1.27 -0.99
C GLY A 53 -3.91 0.19 -0.54
N ILE A 54 -3.05 -0.21 -1.45
CA ILE A 54 -2.03 -1.22 -1.21
C ILE A 54 -0.66 -0.73 -1.65
N GLY A 55 0.37 -1.18 -0.94
CA GLY A 55 1.76 -0.93 -1.26
C GLY A 55 2.57 -2.21 -1.29
N CYS A 56 3.64 -2.20 -2.08
CA CYS A 56 4.59 -3.31 -2.15
C CYS A 56 6.02 -2.79 -2.23
N VAL A 57 6.90 -3.41 -1.45
CA VAL A 57 8.35 -3.22 -1.57
C VAL A 57 8.98 -4.54 -1.97
N LYS A 58 9.74 -4.52 -3.06
CA LYS A 58 10.56 -5.64 -3.52
C LYS A 58 11.97 -5.45 -2.99
N LEU A 59 12.44 -6.37 -2.16
CA LEU A 59 13.80 -6.31 -1.61
C LEU A 59 14.84 -6.80 -2.63
N ASN A 60 16.05 -6.25 -2.53
CA ASN A 60 17.19 -6.68 -3.35
C ASN A 60 16.93 -6.66 -4.87
N MET A 61 16.21 -5.64 -5.35
CA MET A 61 16.07 -5.44 -6.80
C MET A 61 17.36 -4.88 -7.40
N PRO A 62 17.70 -5.29 -8.63
CA PRO A 62 18.84 -4.71 -9.34
C PRO A 62 18.72 -3.18 -9.50
N LEU A 63 19.86 -2.51 -9.61
CA LEU A 63 19.90 -1.06 -9.87
C LEU A 63 19.11 -0.72 -11.15
N GLY A 64 18.34 0.36 -11.07
CA GLY A 64 17.50 0.83 -12.18
C GLY A 64 16.15 0.11 -12.31
N GLN A 65 15.91 -0.95 -11.55
CA GLN A 65 14.63 -1.64 -11.56
C GLN A 65 13.67 -1.06 -10.49
N PRO A 66 12.38 -0.91 -10.82
CA PRO A 66 11.39 -0.48 -9.86
C PRO A 66 11.26 -1.47 -8.70
N TYR A 67 11.25 -0.97 -7.46
CA TYR A 67 11.15 -1.80 -6.26
C TYR A 67 9.99 -1.40 -5.35
N LEU A 68 9.32 -0.27 -5.63
CA LEU A 68 8.28 0.30 -4.78
C LEU A 68 7.04 0.61 -5.60
N PHE A 69 5.92 0.00 -5.23
CA PHE A 69 4.64 0.08 -5.94
C PHE A 69 3.51 0.47 -5.01
N ARG A 70 2.56 1.25 -5.54
CA ARG A 70 1.39 1.71 -4.82
C ARG A 70 0.19 1.76 -5.77
N THR A 71 -0.96 1.32 -5.27
CA THR A 71 -2.27 1.53 -5.91
C THR A 71 -3.27 1.98 -4.86
N ARG A 72 -4.08 2.96 -5.20
CA ARG A 72 -5.13 3.52 -4.34
C ARG A 72 -6.42 3.63 -5.13
N ASP A 73 -7.54 3.63 -4.45
CA ASP A 73 -8.87 3.79 -5.02
C ASP A 73 -9.80 4.37 -3.94
N ALA A 74 -10.58 5.40 -4.28
CA ALA A 74 -11.54 6.04 -3.38
C ALA A 74 -13.01 5.64 -3.68
N SER A 75 -13.21 4.64 -4.53
CA SER A 75 -14.56 4.12 -4.81
C SER A 75 -15.09 3.25 -3.67
N LYS A 76 -16.40 3.04 -3.63
CA LYS A 76 -17.05 2.14 -2.66
C LYS A 76 -16.53 0.71 -2.73
N ASP A 77 -16.15 0.25 -3.93
CA ASP A 77 -15.62 -1.09 -4.18
C ASP A 77 -14.08 -1.12 -4.26
N ALA A 78 -13.43 -0.13 -3.65
CA ALA A 78 -12.00 0.10 -3.77
C ALA A 78 -11.15 -1.16 -3.54
N LEU A 79 -11.44 -1.93 -2.49
CA LEU A 79 -10.69 -3.15 -2.18
C LEU A 79 -10.75 -4.15 -3.34
N THR A 80 -11.95 -4.49 -3.78
CA THR A 80 -12.20 -5.44 -4.88
C THR A 80 -11.62 -4.91 -6.20
N SER A 81 -11.83 -3.62 -6.48
CA SER A 81 -11.31 -2.94 -7.68
C SER A 81 -9.78 -3.04 -7.77
N ILE A 82 -9.08 -2.74 -6.69
CA ILE A 82 -7.62 -2.78 -6.63
C ILE A 82 -7.12 -4.20 -6.89
N PHE A 83 -7.57 -5.19 -6.11
CA PHE A 83 -7.04 -6.55 -6.23
C PHE A 83 -7.39 -7.19 -7.57
N ASN A 84 -8.64 -7.08 -8.03
CA ASN A 84 -9.05 -7.57 -9.35
C ASN A 84 -8.29 -6.86 -10.48
N GLY A 85 -8.08 -5.56 -10.36
CA GLY A 85 -7.30 -4.79 -11.32
C GLY A 85 -5.86 -5.28 -11.46
N GLN A 86 -5.19 -5.59 -10.34
CA GLN A 86 -3.82 -6.12 -10.36
C GLN A 86 -3.77 -7.54 -10.93
N ILE A 87 -4.69 -8.41 -10.54
CA ILE A 87 -4.78 -9.78 -11.10
C ILE A 87 -5.09 -9.74 -12.59
N LYS A 88 -5.98 -8.86 -13.04
CA LYS A 88 -6.28 -8.70 -14.47
C LYS A 88 -5.06 -8.27 -15.28
N LYS A 89 -4.25 -7.34 -14.75
CA LYS A 89 -2.99 -6.92 -15.37
C LYS A 89 -1.99 -8.08 -15.44
N LEU A 90 -1.84 -8.85 -14.36
CA LEU A 90 -0.97 -10.02 -14.31
C LEU A 90 -1.41 -11.09 -15.32
N ASN A 91 -2.69 -11.46 -15.30
CA ASN A 91 -3.23 -12.46 -16.21
C ASN A 91 -3.07 -12.07 -17.69
N LYS A 92 -3.12 -10.77 -18.02
CA LYS A 92 -2.83 -10.29 -19.38
C LYS A 92 -1.38 -10.56 -19.77
N LYS A 93 -0.41 -10.38 -18.85
CA LYS A 93 0.99 -10.71 -19.08
C LYS A 93 1.21 -12.22 -19.24
N VAL A 94 0.55 -13.02 -18.38
CA VAL A 94 0.62 -14.51 -18.45
C VAL A 94 0.08 -15.04 -19.79
N ARG A 95 -1.09 -14.56 -20.24
CA ARG A 95 -1.67 -14.97 -21.52
C ARG A 95 -0.79 -14.62 -22.72
N ARG A 96 0.04 -13.60 -22.61
CA ARG A 96 1.02 -13.21 -23.64
C ARG A 96 2.34 -13.96 -23.54
N GLY A 97 2.48 -14.91 -22.59
CA GLY A 97 3.73 -15.63 -22.36
C GLY A 97 4.85 -14.79 -21.76
N LEU A 98 4.53 -13.59 -21.24
CA LEU A 98 5.52 -12.67 -20.68
C LEU A 98 5.82 -12.94 -19.20
N VAL A 99 5.00 -13.76 -18.53
CA VAL A 99 5.13 -14.05 -17.10
C VAL A 99 4.70 -15.50 -16.83
N ASN A 100 5.54 -16.24 -16.12
CA ASN A 100 5.25 -17.56 -15.61
C ASN A 100 4.85 -17.49 -14.13
N LEU A 101 3.60 -17.82 -13.80
CA LEU A 101 3.09 -17.77 -12.42
C LEU A 101 3.81 -18.72 -11.45
N LYS A 102 4.47 -19.76 -11.96
CA LYS A 102 5.22 -20.73 -11.13
C LYS A 102 6.66 -20.31 -10.88
N ASP A 103 7.16 -19.33 -11.61
CA ASP A 103 8.51 -18.83 -11.46
C ASP A 103 8.51 -17.61 -10.52
N ALA A 104 9.14 -17.80 -9.36
CA ALA A 104 9.21 -16.77 -8.33
C ALA A 104 10.02 -15.54 -8.75
N ALA A 105 11.09 -15.75 -9.53
CA ALA A 105 11.90 -14.65 -10.04
C ALA A 105 11.14 -13.85 -11.09
N ASP A 106 10.42 -14.54 -11.96
CA ASP A 106 9.60 -13.92 -12.99
C ASP A 106 8.45 -13.09 -12.38
N ILE A 107 7.75 -13.63 -11.38
CA ILE A 107 6.74 -12.89 -10.63
C ILE A 107 7.36 -11.68 -9.92
N LYS A 108 8.51 -11.84 -9.26
CA LYS A 108 9.17 -10.73 -8.60
C LYS A 108 9.54 -9.61 -9.57
N ASN A 109 10.01 -9.94 -10.77
CA ASN A 109 10.41 -8.95 -11.76
C ASN A 109 9.21 -8.29 -12.46
N ASN A 110 8.16 -9.03 -12.76
CA ASN A 110 7.12 -8.63 -13.71
C ASN A 110 5.74 -8.35 -13.10
N PHE A 111 5.51 -8.67 -11.83
CA PHE A 111 4.27 -8.33 -11.12
C PHE A 111 4.54 -7.27 -10.05
N ASP A 112 3.86 -6.15 -10.09
CA ASP A 112 4.09 -5.00 -9.21
C ASP A 112 4.00 -5.36 -7.72
N TYR A 113 3.16 -6.32 -7.38
CA TYR A 113 2.94 -6.82 -6.01
C TYR A 113 3.61 -8.18 -5.72
N GLY A 114 4.58 -8.57 -6.53
CA GLY A 114 5.45 -9.74 -6.33
C GLY A 114 6.65 -9.44 -5.44
N GLY A 115 6.45 -8.78 -4.32
CA GLY A 115 7.52 -8.40 -3.39
C GLY A 115 7.41 -9.06 -2.03
N GLU A 116 8.40 -8.79 -1.19
CA GLU A 116 8.51 -9.40 0.14
C GLU A 116 7.81 -8.59 1.25
N ILE A 117 7.54 -7.29 1.00
CA ILE A 117 6.81 -6.45 1.95
C ILE A 117 5.57 -5.93 1.23
N LEU A 118 4.40 -6.27 1.78
CA LEU A 118 3.11 -5.77 1.32
C LEU A 118 2.39 -5.08 2.46
N MET A 119 1.70 -4.00 2.14
CA MET A 119 0.91 -3.25 3.09
C MET A 119 -0.42 -2.85 2.49
N GLY A 120 -1.44 -2.73 3.32
CA GLY A 120 -2.78 -2.37 2.93
C GLY A 120 -3.44 -1.43 3.92
N HIS A 121 -4.30 -0.59 3.41
CA HIS A 121 -5.09 0.37 4.19
C HIS A 121 -6.52 0.41 3.69
N LEU A 122 -7.44 0.40 4.62
CA LEU A 122 -8.87 0.64 4.42
C LEU A 122 -9.22 1.97 5.05
N ARG A 123 -9.70 2.90 4.24
CA ARG A 123 -9.98 4.26 4.69
C ARG A 123 -11.37 4.36 5.29
N TYR A 124 -11.44 5.01 6.45
CA TYR A 124 -12.66 5.61 6.99
C TYR A 124 -12.52 7.14 6.91
N GLY A 125 -13.39 7.77 6.14
CA GLY A 125 -13.32 9.21 5.87
C GLY A 125 -13.96 10.03 6.99
N THR A 126 -13.15 10.57 7.90
CA THR A 126 -13.59 11.47 8.95
C THR A 126 -13.70 12.93 8.50
N SER A 127 -13.11 13.30 7.36
CA SER A 127 -12.90 14.69 6.94
C SER A 127 -13.38 15.02 5.53
N GLY A 128 -14.45 14.43 5.02
CA GLY A 128 -15.14 14.89 3.80
C GLY A 128 -14.39 14.90 2.46
N LEU A 129 -13.08 14.65 2.44
CA LEU A 129 -12.31 14.53 1.22
C LEU A 129 -12.38 13.08 0.72
N PHE A 130 -13.18 12.84 -0.30
CA PHE A 130 -13.38 11.53 -0.93
C PHE A 130 -12.60 11.45 -2.25
N ASP A 131 -11.30 11.70 -2.22
CA ASP A 131 -10.42 11.59 -3.37
C ASP A 131 -9.34 10.50 -3.18
N GLU A 132 -8.74 10.09 -4.29
CA GLU A 132 -7.63 9.15 -4.27
C GLU A 132 -6.42 9.71 -3.50
N GLY A 133 -6.25 11.03 -3.49
CA GLY A 133 -5.20 11.75 -2.77
C GLY A 133 -5.22 11.47 -1.27
N SER A 134 -6.41 11.30 -0.70
CA SER A 134 -6.62 11.03 0.73
C SER A 134 -6.49 9.55 1.11
N CYS A 135 -6.36 8.62 0.15
CA CYS A 135 -6.16 7.20 0.42
C CYS A 135 -4.67 6.88 0.69
N HIS A 136 -4.43 6.02 1.67
CA HIS A 136 -3.08 5.49 1.95
C HIS A 136 -2.74 4.29 1.04
N PRO A 137 -1.44 3.93 0.92
CA PRO A 137 -0.28 4.56 1.53
C PRO A 137 0.14 5.85 0.83
N TYR A 138 0.75 6.76 1.60
CA TYR A 138 1.48 7.90 1.07
C TYR A 138 2.90 7.49 0.68
N LEU A 139 3.46 8.13 -0.35
CA LEU A 139 4.74 7.75 -0.92
C LEU A 139 5.54 8.99 -1.28
N ARG A 140 6.72 9.14 -0.66
CA ARG A 140 7.75 10.08 -1.06
C ARG A 140 8.85 9.33 -1.79
N ARG A 141 9.04 9.64 -3.07
CA ARG A 141 10.11 9.07 -3.89
C ARG A 141 11.28 10.03 -3.98
N THR A 142 12.46 9.51 -3.79
CA THR A 142 13.71 10.21 -4.05
C THR A 142 14.63 9.31 -4.88
N ASN A 143 15.71 9.86 -5.40
CA ASN A 143 16.77 9.07 -6.05
C ASN A 143 17.66 8.31 -5.03
N TRP A 144 17.40 8.47 -3.74
CA TRP A 144 18.10 7.77 -2.66
C TRP A 144 17.17 6.69 -2.07
N PRO A 145 17.51 5.39 -2.22
CA PRO A 145 16.69 4.31 -1.65
C PRO A 145 16.41 4.49 -0.15
N THR A 146 17.41 4.98 0.59
CA THR A 146 17.34 5.21 2.04
C THR A 146 16.46 6.39 2.44
N ARG A 147 16.08 7.26 1.50
CA ARG A 147 15.20 8.42 1.71
C ARG A 147 13.84 8.28 1.01
N THR A 148 13.63 7.17 0.29
CA THR A 148 12.34 6.83 -0.27
C THR A 148 11.51 6.16 0.81
N LEU A 149 10.31 6.68 1.06
CA LEU A 149 9.47 6.27 2.17
C LEU A 149 8.03 6.05 1.73
N MET A 150 7.42 4.98 2.24
CA MET A 150 6.00 4.72 2.11
C MET A 150 5.39 4.61 3.51
N VAL A 151 4.35 5.39 3.77
CA VAL A 151 3.69 5.48 5.08
C VAL A 151 2.20 5.21 4.95
N LEU A 152 1.68 4.43 5.87
CA LEU A 152 0.27 4.28 6.12
C LEU A 152 0.03 4.18 7.64
N GLY A 153 -1.15 4.54 8.07
CA GLY A 153 -1.46 4.49 9.50
C GLY A 153 -2.92 4.82 9.78
N ASN A 154 -3.31 4.58 11.01
CA ASN A 154 -4.58 5.00 11.60
C ASN A 154 -4.26 5.84 12.84
N PHE A 155 -4.20 7.15 12.68
CA PHE A 155 -3.91 8.10 13.74
C PHE A 155 -4.48 9.48 13.39
N ASN A 156 -4.71 10.29 14.40
CA ASN A 156 -5.01 11.70 14.29
C ASN A 156 -3.95 12.50 15.04
N MET A 157 -3.37 13.47 14.39
CA MET A 157 -2.40 14.38 15.02
C MET A 157 -3.09 15.67 15.47
N THR A 158 -2.76 16.12 16.67
CA THR A 158 -3.34 17.35 17.24
C THR A 158 -2.63 18.61 16.80
N ASN A 159 -1.40 18.47 16.27
CA ASN A 159 -0.49 19.57 15.91
C ASN A 159 -0.11 19.61 14.43
N THR A 160 -0.93 19.05 13.55
CA THR A 160 -0.70 19.06 12.08
C THR A 160 -0.53 20.50 11.54
N PRO A 161 -1.34 21.51 11.92
CA PRO A 161 -1.16 22.87 11.42
C PRO A 161 0.21 23.47 11.76
N GLU A 162 0.67 23.27 13.00
CA GLU A 162 1.98 23.78 13.46
C GLU A 162 3.13 23.10 12.73
N LEU A 163 3.05 21.80 12.52
CA LEU A 163 4.07 21.05 11.76
C LEU A 163 4.10 21.49 10.29
N ASN A 164 2.94 21.66 9.67
CA ASN A 164 2.85 22.14 8.29
C ASN A 164 3.43 23.56 8.17
N GLN A 165 3.14 24.46 9.12
CA GLN A 165 3.73 25.81 9.14
C GLN A 165 5.26 25.77 9.23
N ARG A 166 5.81 24.93 10.11
CA ARG A 166 7.26 24.74 10.24
C ARG A 166 7.90 24.18 8.96
N MET A 167 7.21 23.27 8.24
CA MET A 167 7.67 22.80 6.94
C MET A 167 7.72 23.91 5.90
N ILE A 168 6.67 24.75 5.84
CA ILE A 168 6.62 25.91 4.94
C ILE A 168 7.76 26.88 5.24
N GLU A 169 8.03 27.17 6.50
CA GLU A 169 9.15 28.05 6.94
C GLU A 169 10.52 27.49 6.53
N ARG A 170 10.65 26.16 6.39
CA ARG A 170 11.85 25.49 5.87
C ARG A 170 11.89 25.42 4.34
N GLY A 171 10.93 26.02 3.64
CA GLY A 171 10.85 26.02 2.18
C GLY A 171 10.21 24.78 1.58
N GLN A 172 9.53 23.96 2.37
CA GLN A 172 8.75 22.81 1.87
C GLN A 172 7.36 23.27 1.45
N HIS A 173 6.68 22.46 0.61
CA HIS A 173 5.34 22.76 0.13
C HIS A 173 4.43 21.54 0.36
N PRO A 174 3.83 21.36 1.55
CA PRO A 174 2.90 20.27 1.82
C PRO A 174 1.65 20.43 0.94
N VAL A 175 1.41 19.42 0.08
CA VAL A 175 0.32 19.48 -0.93
C VAL A 175 -1.01 18.99 -0.34
N PHE A 176 -0.95 18.06 0.61
CA PHE A 176 -2.13 17.44 1.22
C PHE A 176 -2.23 17.80 2.70
N GLY A 177 -3.42 18.21 3.13
CA GLY A 177 -3.69 18.55 4.52
C GLY A 177 -4.02 17.34 5.41
N THR A 178 -3.40 16.18 5.17
CA THR A 178 -3.64 14.98 5.98
C THR A 178 -2.48 14.73 6.95
N ASP A 179 -2.80 14.22 8.13
CA ASP A 179 -1.82 13.89 9.17
C ASP A 179 -0.71 12.96 8.66
N THR A 180 -1.07 11.97 7.85
CA THR A 180 -0.11 11.02 7.30
C THR A 180 0.84 11.66 6.30
N GLN A 181 0.38 12.64 5.52
CA GLN A 181 1.28 13.41 4.63
C GLN A 181 2.26 14.24 5.47
N THR A 182 1.77 14.89 6.51
CA THR A 182 2.63 15.66 7.44
C THR A 182 3.70 14.77 8.07
N VAL A 183 3.34 13.58 8.55
CA VAL A 183 4.30 12.59 9.07
C VAL A 183 5.32 12.19 8.01
N LEU A 184 4.87 11.90 6.78
CA LEU A 184 5.75 11.50 5.69
C LEU A 184 6.79 12.56 5.33
N GLU A 185 6.41 13.83 5.38
CA GLU A 185 7.28 14.94 4.98
C GLU A 185 8.21 15.40 6.12
N GLU A 186 7.82 15.23 7.40
CA GLU A 186 8.67 15.55 8.56
C GLU A 186 9.79 14.52 8.81
N ILE A 187 9.62 13.24 8.40
CA ILE A 187 10.65 12.19 8.50
C ILE A 187 11.70 12.36 7.39
#